data_4ab48891f76e108ff8c5b85a26203254
#
_entry.id   4ab48891f76e108ff8c5b85a26203254
#
_cell.length_a   1.000
_cell.length_b   1.000
_cell.length_c   1.000
_cell.angle_alpha   90.00
_cell.angle_beta   90.00
_cell.angle_gamma   90.00
#
_symmetry.space_group_name_H-M   'P 1'
#
loop_
_entity.id
_entity.type
_entity.pdbx_description
1 polymer ?
#
loop_
_entity_poly.entity_id
_entity_poly.type
_entity_poly.pdbx_seq_one_letter_code
_entity_poly.pdbx_strand_id
1 'polypeptide(L)'
;MVFIKSSVSFFSGILSILIVFFVGCSPPKVSLMDYTVSDIDNKKAMHFIPDYIVQKKKPKVAVLPPSDNTPYSRCQLYINAQEFLVQTLALAGNVELVERTHLNAIIDELKFRAGISGDIDPQRFAKIAEGVDFVFVGSISKAYTQARFTPASSWTDKKGKTHYTSASCSEEAETGLVFRLLEFPEGRIQKAFNMIGRQINYREVSSQYDCRIQDPCGLLNKAIEKAINNSKNEIINTFPVYGYIYKTMTNRKNPQERVAFITLGTSDGIKAGSMVEIIEFIKETDPIKNTDIITSKIIGECTISETDLHNDRSICIIGEDYANKVFTGHAVKTKFQESFWQRLTK
;
A
#
# COMPACT_ATOMS: atom_id res chain seq x y z
N MET A 1 46.38 -10.71 -54.22
CA MET A 1 45.38 -11.76 -54.13
C MET A 1 45.45 -12.38 -52.72
N VAL A 2 44.77 -11.87 -51.75
CA VAL A 2 44.50 -12.53 -50.45
C VAL A 2 43.33 -11.83 -49.79
N PHE A 3 42.41 -12.62 -49.32
CA PHE A 3 41.15 -12.36 -48.71
C PHE A 3 41.22 -11.50 -47.42
N ILE A 4 40.34 -10.50 -47.32
CA ILE A 4 39.82 -9.97 -46.06
C ILE A 4 38.32 -10.02 -46.12
N LYS A 5 37.69 -10.94 -45.41
CA LYS A 5 36.25 -11.01 -45.20
C LYS A 5 36.00 -11.22 -43.70
N SER A 6 35.03 -10.44 -43.19
CA SER A 6 34.19 -10.76 -42.08
C SER A 6 34.66 -10.45 -40.65
N SER A 7 34.31 -9.26 -40.15
CA SER A 7 34.01 -9.07 -38.71
C SER A 7 33.19 -7.81 -38.42
N VAL A 8 32.11 -7.58 -39.18
CA VAL A 8 31.20 -6.41 -38.94
C VAL A 8 29.78 -6.85 -38.51
N SER A 9 29.50 -8.14 -38.39
CA SER A 9 28.12 -8.63 -38.19
C SER A 9 27.68 -8.89 -36.73
N PHE A 10 28.58 -8.76 -35.73
CA PHE A 10 28.21 -9.13 -34.34
C PHE A 10 27.84 -7.96 -33.42
N PHE A 11 28.10 -6.70 -33.84
CA PHE A 11 27.82 -5.53 -33.02
C PHE A 11 26.42 -4.94 -33.25
N SER A 12 25.76 -5.25 -34.37
CA SER A 12 24.44 -4.73 -34.72
C SER A 12 23.29 -5.43 -33.98
N GLY A 13 23.48 -6.67 -33.54
CA GLY A 13 22.46 -7.47 -32.85
C GLY A 13 22.23 -7.07 -31.38
N ILE A 14 23.28 -6.59 -30.70
CA ILE A 14 23.21 -6.21 -29.28
C ILE A 14 22.58 -4.83 -29.09
N LEU A 15 22.75 -3.93 -30.05
CA LEU A 15 22.17 -2.59 -29.98
C LEU A 15 20.64 -2.59 -30.21
N SER A 16 20.13 -3.54 -30.99
CA SER A 16 18.68 -3.68 -31.22
C SER A 16 17.92 -4.26 -30.04
N ILE A 17 18.56 -5.06 -29.19
CA ILE A 17 17.95 -5.65 -27.98
C ILE A 17 17.86 -4.60 -26.85
N LEU A 18 18.77 -3.63 -26.79
CA LEU A 18 18.75 -2.58 -25.75
C LEU A 18 17.63 -1.52 -25.97
N ILE A 19 17.17 -1.34 -27.22
CA ILE A 19 16.13 -0.33 -27.55
C ILE A 19 14.72 -0.84 -27.17
N VAL A 20 14.49 -2.14 -27.09
CA VAL A 20 13.18 -2.72 -26.74
C VAL A 20 12.86 -2.60 -25.25
N PHE A 21 13.85 -2.38 -24.39
CA PHE A 21 13.62 -2.26 -22.94
C PHE A 21 13.24 -0.85 -22.45
N PHE A 22 13.25 0.16 -23.32
CA PHE A 22 12.88 1.55 -22.96
C PHE A 22 11.47 1.97 -23.43
N VAL A 23 10.72 1.08 -24.07
CA VAL A 23 9.32 1.36 -24.44
C VAL A 23 8.42 0.80 -23.34
N GLY A 24 8.14 1.60 -22.33
CA GLY A 24 7.01 1.27 -21.55
C GLY A 24 7.06 1.59 -20.06
N CYS A 25 6.61 2.75 -19.74
CA CYS A 25 5.83 3.03 -18.52
C CYS A 25 5.32 4.49 -18.56
N SER A 26 4.88 4.94 -19.73
CA SER A 26 4.03 6.13 -19.72
C SER A 26 2.63 5.73 -19.26
N PRO A 27 2.02 6.47 -18.34
CA PRO A 27 0.64 6.21 -17.96
C PRO A 27 -0.27 6.31 -19.20
N PRO A 28 -1.34 5.51 -19.25
CA PRO A 28 -2.20 5.48 -20.42
C PRO A 28 -2.90 6.82 -20.63
N LYS A 29 -2.98 7.27 -21.89
CA LYS A 29 -3.68 8.49 -22.31
C LYS A 29 -4.86 8.13 -23.19
N VAL A 30 -5.96 8.86 -23.02
CA VAL A 30 -7.18 8.70 -23.81
C VAL A 30 -7.47 9.99 -24.57
N SER A 31 -7.70 9.90 -25.89
CA SER A 31 -8.26 11.00 -26.69
C SER A 31 -9.78 10.92 -26.68
N LEU A 32 -10.44 11.79 -25.93
CA LEU A 32 -11.90 11.79 -25.82
C LEU A 32 -12.63 12.14 -27.12
N MET A 33 -11.94 12.67 -28.15
CA MET A 33 -12.53 13.00 -29.47
C MET A 33 -13.06 11.75 -30.18
N ASP A 34 -12.48 10.58 -29.93
CA ASP A 34 -12.87 9.31 -30.54
C ASP A 34 -14.02 8.60 -29.78
N TYR A 35 -14.50 9.17 -28.67
CA TYR A 35 -15.50 8.54 -27.81
C TYR A 35 -16.86 9.23 -27.89
N THR A 36 -17.92 8.45 -27.71
CA THR A 36 -19.30 8.93 -27.60
C THR A 36 -19.96 8.42 -26.33
N VAL A 37 -20.84 9.23 -25.75
CA VAL A 37 -21.70 8.77 -24.65
C VAL A 37 -22.67 7.72 -25.18
N SER A 38 -22.74 6.57 -24.53
CA SER A 38 -23.69 5.52 -24.88
C SER A 38 -25.01 5.74 -24.13
N ASP A 39 -26.08 6.04 -24.86
CA ASP A 39 -27.43 6.18 -24.28
C ASP A 39 -27.95 4.89 -23.61
N ILE A 40 -27.45 3.73 -24.08
CA ILE A 40 -27.79 2.43 -23.52
C ILE A 40 -27.21 2.27 -22.12
N ASP A 41 -26.00 2.75 -21.89
CA ASP A 41 -25.32 2.67 -20.59
C ASP A 41 -26.00 3.53 -19.54
N ASN A 42 -26.55 4.68 -19.93
CA ASN A 42 -27.25 5.61 -19.04
C ASN A 42 -28.68 5.14 -18.67
N LYS A 43 -29.30 4.33 -19.53
CA LYS A 43 -30.67 3.82 -19.30
C LYS A 43 -30.75 2.53 -18.48
N LYS A 44 -29.69 1.72 -18.46
CA LYS A 44 -29.63 0.46 -17.71
C LYS A 44 -29.26 0.59 -16.25
N ALA A 45 -28.88 1.76 -15.80
CA ALA A 45 -28.07 1.88 -14.62
C ALA A 45 -28.72 2.69 -13.51
N MET A 46 -29.58 2.09 -12.74
CA MET A 46 -29.59 2.42 -11.33
C MET A 46 -29.20 1.18 -10.54
N HIS A 47 -27.91 0.86 -10.60
CA HIS A 47 -27.33 -0.07 -9.65
C HIS A 47 -27.37 0.56 -8.25
N PHE A 48 -27.68 -0.25 -7.27
CA PHE A 48 -27.70 0.21 -5.88
C PHE A 48 -26.29 0.60 -5.44
N ILE A 49 -26.12 1.84 -4.98
CA ILE A 49 -24.88 2.32 -4.38
C ILE A 49 -25.17 2.62 -2.91
N PRO A 50 -24.47 1.99 -1.97
CA PRO A 50 -24.60 2.31 -0.54
C PRO A 50 -24.25 3.77 -0.23
N ASP A 51 -24.99 4.39 0.70
CA ASP A 51 -24.86 5.82 1.04
C ASP A 51 -23.43 6.20 1.49
N TYR A 52 -22.72 5.30 2.19
CA TYR A 52 -21.36 5.56 2.63
C TYR A 52 -20.36 5.76 1.48
N ILE A 53 -20.65 5.17 0.30
CA ILE A 53 -19.84 5.38 -0.92
C ILE A 53 -20.12 6.75 -1.52
N VAL A 54 -21.41 7.14 -1.58
CA VAL A 54 -21.82 8.44 -2.12
C VAL A 54 -21.25 9.58 -1.25
N GLN A 55 -21.27 9.41 0.07
CA GLN A 55 -20.78 10.39 1.04
C GLN A 55 -19.25 10.42 1.15
N LYS A 56 -18.55 9.45 0.57
CA LYS A 56 -17.07 9.33 0.68
C LYS A 56 -16.56 9.42 2.13
N LYS A 57 -17.29 8.82 3.08
CA LYS A 57 -16.92 8.86 4.49
C LYS A 57 -15.65 8.06 4.71
N LYS A 58 -14.58 8.72 5.18
CA LYS A 58 -13.34 8.06 5.59
C LYS A 58 -13.50 7.48 6.99
N PRO A 59 -13.02 6.25 7.25
CA PRO A 59 -13.02 5.70 8.59
C PRO A 59 -12.06 6.46 9.50
N LYS A 60 -12.45 6.65 10.75
CA LYS A 60 -11.64 7.25 11.80
C LYS A 60 -10.78 6.20 12.46
N VAL A 61 -9.46 6.37 12.39
CA VAL A 61 -8.49 5.38 12.83
C VAL A 61 -7.57 5.95 13.91
N ALA A 62 -7.43 5.23 15.01
CA ALA A 62 -6.45 5.50 16.04
C ALA A 62 -5.28 4.50 15.95
N VAL A 63 -4.06 4.95 16.20
CA VAL A 63 -2.87 4.09 16.27
C VAL A 63 -2.28 4.20 17.68
N LEU A 64 -2.34 3.09 18.43
CA LEU A 64 -1.73 3.04 19.76
C LEU A 64 -0.25 2.66 19.67
N PRO A 65 0.60 3.17 20.58
CA PRO A 65 1.99 2.72 20.68
C PRO A 65 2.03 1.21 20.93
N PRO A 66 2.79 0.43 20.15
CA PRO A 66 2.93 -1.00 20.38
C PRO A 66 3.70 -1.26 21.69
N SER A 67 3.41 -2.38 22.36
CA SER A 67 4.22 -2.82 23.51
C SER A 67 5.62 -3.22 23.03
N ASP A 68 6.65 -2.87 23.80
CA ASP A 68 8.04 -3.23 23.53
C ASP A 68 8.61 -4.04 24.71
N ASN A 69 8.72 -5.35 24.51
CA ASN A 69 9.32 -6.28 25.48
C ASN A 69 10.71 -6.75 25.03
N THR A 70 11.35 -6.04 24.11
CA THR A 70 12.68 -6.37 23.60
C THR A 70 13.79 -5.87 24.54
N PRO A 71 15.01 -6.42 24.44
CA PRO A 71 16.17 -5.91 25.18
C PRO A 71 16.56 -4.47 24.83
N TYR A 72 15.95 -3.89 23.79
CA TYR A 72 16.23 -2.57 23.24
C TYR A 72 15.20 -1.50 23.65
N SER A 73 14.48 -1.68 24.74
CA SER A 73 13.44 -0.75 25.23
C SER A 73 13.95 0.70 25.40
N ARG A 74 15.25 0.87 25.72
CA ARG A 74 15.90 2.21 25.81
C ARG A 74 15.95 2.94 24.46
N CYS A 75 15.84 2.25 23.33
CA CYS A 75 15.79 2.84 22.01
C CYS A 75 14.43 3.45 21.66
N GLN A 76 13.43 3.32 22.52
CA GLN A 76 12.07 3.86 22.35
C GLN A 76 11.45 3.43 20.99
N LEU A 77 11.69 2.16 20.60
CA LEU A 77 11.28 1.63 19.30
C LEU A 77 9.76 1.71 19.10
N TYR A 78 8.97 1.64 20.18
CA TYR A 78 7.51 1.73 20.16
C TYR A 78 7.00 3.10 19.68
N ILE A 79 7.71 4.19 20.01
CA ILE A 79 7.37 5.55 19.54
C ILE A 79 7.55 5.61 18.03
N ASN A 80 8.72 5.19 17.54
CA ASN A 80 9.02 5.23 16.11
C ASN A 80 8.11 4.32 15.29
N ALA A 81 7.77 3.12 15.82
CA ALA A 81 6.83 2.22 15.16
C ALA A 81 5.42 2.85 15.03
N GLN A 82 4.94 3.53 16.06
CA GLN A 82 3.69 4.29 16.01
C GLN A 82 3.76 5.40 14.97
N GLU A 83 4.78 6.24 15.03
CA GLU A 83 4.92 7.40 14.13
C GLU A 83 5.04 6.99 12.65
N PHE A 84 5.80 5.95 12.32
CA PHE A 84 5.90 5.45 10.95
C PHE A 84 4.57 4.89 10.43
N LEU A 85 3.80 4.21 11.28
CA LEU A 85 2.47 3.71 10.91
C LEU A 85 1.49 4.87 10.70
N VAL A 86 1.48 5.87 11.60
CA VAL A 86 0.69 7.10 11.48
C VAL A 86 1.06 7.84 10.18
N GLN A 87 2.34 8.01 9.90
CA GLN A 87 2.81 8.65 8.67
C GLN A 87 2.36 7.88 7.42
N THR A 88 2.44 6.54 7.45
CA THR A 88 2.00 5.70 6.33
C THR A 88 0.52 5.87 6.03
N LEU A 89 -0.34 5.90 7.05
CA LEU A 89 -1.77 6.11 6.93
C LEU A 89 -2.11 7.56 6.50
N ALA A 90 -1.41 8.56 7.07
CA ALA A 90 -1.59 9.96 6.71
C ALA A 90 -1.28 10.24 5.23
N LEU A 91 -0.14 9.71 4.74
CA LEU A 91 0.27 9.87 3.34
C LEU A 91 -0.65 9.14 2.35
N ALA A 92 -1.33 8.09 2.79
CA ALA A 92 -2.32 7.39 1.97
C ALA A 92 -3.61 8.21 1.81
N GLY A 93 -3.97 9.05 2.80
CA GLY A 93 -5.12 9.94 2.76
C GLY A 93 -6.49 9.26 2.74
N ASN A 94 -6.55 7.97 2.98
CA ASN A 94 -7.77 7.14 2.92
C ASN A 94 -8.46 6.94 4.27
N VAL A 95 -7.89 7.47 5.34
CA VAL A 95 -8.45 7.45 6.69
C VAL A 95 -8.39 8.83 7.33
N GLU A 96 -9.22 9.07 8.32
CA GLU A 96 -9.15 10.20 9.23
C GLU A 96 -8.42 9.75 10.50
N LEU A 97 -7.24 10.30 10.76
CA LEU A 97 -6.45 9.93 11.94
C LEU A 97 -6.97 10.66 13.18
N VAL A 98 -7.16 9.93 14.25
CA VAL A 98 -7.61 10.46 15.55
C VAL A 98 -6.43 10.99 16.34
N GLU A 99 -6.56 12.21 16.87
CA GLU A 99 -5.50 12.88 17.63
C GLU A 99 -5.15 12.17 18.96
N ARG A 100 -3.92 12.42 19.41
CA ARG A 100 -3.32 11.85 20.62
C ARG A 100 -4.13 12.06 21.90
N THR A 101 -4.86 13.16 22.01
CA THR A 101 -5.70 13.50 23.17
C THR A 101 -6.81 12.47 23.45
N HIS A 102 -7.31 11.80 22.39
CA HIS A 102 -8.32 10.76 22.50
C HIS A 102 -7.72 9.37 22.78
N LEU A 103 -6.42 9.17 22.57
CA LEU A 103 -5.77 7.85 22.70
C LEU A 103 -5.80 7.33 24.14
N ASN A 104 -5.60 8.18 25.15
CA ASN A 104 -5.62 7.76 26.55
C ASN A 104 -6.98 7.17 26.94
N ALA A 105 -8.06 7.80 26.50
CA ALA A 105 -9.41 7.31 26.75
C ALA A 105 -9.69 5.96 26.06
N ILE A 106 -9.14 5.76 24.84
CA ILE A 106 -9.21 4.47 24.13
C ILE A 106 -8.41 3.40 24.86
N ILE A 107 -7.22 3.73 25.35
CA ILE A 107 -6.38 2.82 26.13
C ILE A 107 -7.09 2.39 27.42
N ASP A 108 -7.70 3.33 28.13
CA ASP A 108 -8.43 3.06 29.37
C ASP A 108 -9.62 2.13 29.11
N GLU A 109 -10.37 2.34 28.02
CA GLU A 109 -11.46 1.44 27.63
C GLU A 109 -10.98 0.03 27.25
N LEU A 110 -9.91 -0.08 26.49
CA LEU A 110 -9.33 -1.38 26.13
C LEU A 110 -8.84 -2.14 27.38
N LYS A 111 -8.27 -1.43 28.38
CA LYS A 111 -7.87 -2.01 29.67
C LYS A 111 -9.09 -2.48 30.47
N PHE A 112 -10.16 -1.70 30.51
CA PHE A 112 -11.40 -2.06 31.19
C PHE A 112 -11.99 -3.36 30.63
N ARG A 113 -12.11 -3.46 29.29
CA ARG A 113 -12.60 -4.69 28.62
C ARG A 113 -11.71 -5.90 28.82
N ALA A 114 -10.40 -5.69 29.01
CA ALA A 114 -9.46 -6.76 29.35
C ALA A 114 -9.52 -7.20 30.83
N GLY A 115 -10.43 -6.64 31.63
CA GLY A 115 -10.55 -6.93 33.06
C GLY A 115 -9.45 -6.30 33.93
N ILE A 116 -8.72 -5.33 33.38
CA ILE A 116 -7.69 -4.60 34.12
C ILE A 116 -8.35 -3.34 34.66
N SER A 117 -8.78 -3.40 35.90
CA SER A 117 -9.64 -2.44 36.60
C SER A 117 -9.35 -0.95 36.36
N GLY A 118 -10.39 -0.21 36.03
CA GLY A 118 -10.49 1.25 36.01
C GLY A 118 -11.96 1.65 35.85
N ASP A 119 -12.47 2.55 36.69
CA ASP A 119 -13.81 3.13 36.55
C ASP A 119 -13.86 4.01 35.29
N ILE A 120 -14.61 3.58 34.28
CA ILE A 120 -14.85 4.36 33.08
C ILE A 120 -16.28 4.89 33.11
N ASP A 121 -16.40 6.22 33.02
CA ASP A 121 -17.67 6.89 32.86
C ASP A 121 -18.34 6.48 31.53
N PRO A 122 -19.55 5.87 31.54
CA PRO A 122 -20.26 5.45 30.34
C PRO A 122 -20.52 6.59 29.35
N GLN A 123 -20.69 7.83 29.82
CA GLN A 123 -20.91 8.99 28.95
C GLN A 123 -19.61 9.41 28.23
N ARG A 124 -18.47 9.28 28.90
CA ARG A 124 -17.16 9.52 28.30
C ARG A 124 -16.84 8.48 27.23
N PHE A 125 -17.22 7.23 27.49
CA PHE A 125 -17.09 6.14 26.54
C PHE A 125 -17.91 6.35 25.26
N ALA A 126 -19.19 6.74 25.37
CA ALA A 126 -20.05 7.02 24.23
C ALA A 126 -19.42 8.10 23.31
N LYS A 127 -18.88 9.19 23.89
CA LYS A 127 -18.18 10.24 23.13
C LYS A 127 -16.93 9.73 22.40
N ILE A 128 -16.19 8.80 23.00
CA ILE A 128 -15.00 8.22 22.38
C ILE A 128 -15.42 7.26 21.26
N ALA A 129 -16.45 6.45 21.50
CA ALA A 129 -17.01 5.53 20.50
C ALA A 129 -17.54 6.26 19.26
N GLU A 130 -18.11 7.46 19.40
CA GLU A 130 -18.51 8.31 18.28
C GLU A 130 -17.34 8.85 17.46
N GLY A 131 -16.13 8.84 18.04
CA GLY A 131 -14.92 9.44 17.45
C GLY A 131 -13.96 8.48 16.76
N VAL A 132 -14.15 7.14 16.85
CA VAL A 132 -13.19 6.16 16.34
C VAL A 132 -13.91 4.93 15.78
N ASP A 133 -13.58 4.55 14.55
CA ASP A 133 -14.12 3.34 13.92
C ASP A 133 -13.18 2.14 14.10
N PHE A 134 -11.86 2.41 14.05
CA PHE A 134 -10.83 1.35 14.14
C PHE A 134 -9.63 1.78 15.00
N VAL A 135 -9.02 0.79 15.65
CA VAL A 135 -7.83 0.99 16.48
C VAL A 135 -6.73 0.00 16.09
N PHE A 136 -5.55 0.51 15.79
CA PHE A 136 -4.35 -0.33 15.69
C PHE A 136 -3.74 -0.53 17.07
N VAL A 137 -3.61 -1.80 17.48
CA VAL A 137 -2.89 -2.24 18.67
C VAL A 137 -1.79 -3.20 18.26
N GLY A 138 -0.64 -3.17 18.93
CA GLY A 138 0.46 -4.03 18.51
C GLY A 138 1.54 -4.28 19.54
N SER A 139 2.55 -5.03 19.10
CA SER A 139 3.76 -5.31 19.88
C SER A 139 4.97 -5.40 18.95
N ILE A 140 6.13 -5.07 19.48
CA ILE A 140 7.43 -5.38 18.87
C ILE A 140 7.76 -6.79 19.33
N SER A 141 7.66 -7.75 18.40
CA SER A 141 7.82 -9.17 18.66
C SER A 141 9.28 -9.63 18.60
N LYS A 142 10.11 -8.86 17.88
CA LYS A 142 11.54 -9.17 17.67
C LYS A 142 12.33 -7.89 17.47
N ALA A 143 13.49 -7.82 18.11
CA ALA A 143 14.54 -6.84 17.80
C ALA A 143 15.90 -7.47 18.11
N TYR A 144 16.80 -7.50 17.15
CA TYR A 144 18.17 -7.89 17.39
C TYR A 144 19.13 -7.16 16.47
N THR A 145 20.39 -7.08 16.89
CA THR A 145 21.48 -6.56 16.06
C THR A 145 22.66 -7.51 16.05
N GLN A 146 23.37 -7.59 14.94
CA GLN A 146 24.61 -8.36 14.83
C GLN A 146 25.64 -7.62 13.96
N ALA A 147 26.92 -7.82 14.26
CA ALA A 147 28.02 -7.36 13.44
C ALA A 147 28.78 -8.56 12.89
N ARG A 148 29.16 -8.54 11.62
CA ARG A 148 29.94 -9.58 10.96
C ARG A 148 31.15 -8.98 10.29
N PHE A 149 32.35 -9.47 10.67
CA PHE A 149 33.60 -9.10 10.05
C PHE A 149 33.87 -9.95 8.80
N THR A 150 34.29 -9.28 7.72
CA THR A 150 34.82 -9.92 6.51
C THR A 150 36.28 -9.49 6.34
N PRO A 151 37.27 -10.41 6.37
CA PRO A 151 38.66 -10.05 6.24
C PRO A 151 38.97 -9.50 4.85
N ALA A 152 40.05 -8.73 4.76
CA ALA A 152 40.60 -8.31 3.49
C ALA A 152 40.98 -9.54 2.64
N SER A 153 40.78 -9.46 1.36
CA SER A 153 41.12 -10.53 0.42
C SER A 153 41.70 -9.97 -0.86
N SER A 154 42.46 -10.82 -1.55
CA SER A 154 42.96 -10.49 -2.89
C SER A 154 42.79 -11.71 -3.82
N TRP A 155 42.47 -11.44 -5.06
CA TRP A 155 42.36 -12.46 -6.10
C TRP A 155 42.92 -11.94 -7.42
N THR A 156 43.49 -12.83 -8.23
CA THR A 156 44.07 -12.48 -9.53
C THR A 156 43.15 -13.00 -10.62
N ASP A 157 42.78 -12.12 -11.56
CA ASP A 157 41.93 -12.49 -12.69
C ASP A 157 42.72 -13.28 -13.76
N LYS A 158 42.02 -13.81 -14.77
CA LYS A 158 42.61 -14.58 -15.87
C LYS A 158 43.58 -13.76 -16.75
N LYS A 159 43.60 -12.44 -16.60
CA LYS A 159 44.51 -11.53 -17.31
C LYS A 159 45.74 -11.18 -16.47
N GLY A 160 45.90 -11.78 -15.28
CA GLY A 160 47.03 -11.55 -14.39
C GLY A 160 46.92 -10.29 -13.54
N LYS A 161 45.75 -9.59 -13.53
CA LYS A 161 45.53 -8.39 -12.70
C LYS A 161 45.07 -8.81 -11.31
N THR A 162 45.74 -8.36 -10.27
CA THR A 162 45.35 -8.58 -8.87
C THR A 162 44.35 -7.53 -8.42
N HIS A 163 43.25 -8.00 -7.86
CA HIS A 163 42.18 -7.19 -7.24
C HIS A 163 42.27 -7.34 -5.72
N TYR A 164 42.12 -6.24 -5.02
CA TYR A 164 42.11 -6.18 -3.55
C TYR A 164 40.74 -5.74 -3.06
N THR A 165 40.26 -6.38 -1.99
CA THR A 165 39.05 -5.99 -1.27
C THR A 165 39.45 -5.69 0.17
N SER A 166 39.13 -4.50 0.65
CA SER A 166 39.41 -4.09 2.03
C SER A 166 38.61 -4.94 3.02
N ALA A 167 39.10 -5.06 4.23
CA ALA A 167 38.34 -5.67 5.31
C ALA A 167 37.12 -4.84 5.61
N SER A 168 36.00 -5.47 5.85
CA SER A 168 34.70 -4.80 6.07
C SER A 168 33.93 -5.36 7.26
N CYS A 169 33.10 -4.52 7.82
CA CYS A 169 32.13 -4.88 8.85
C CYS A 169 30.73 -4.63 8.33
N SER A 170 29.89 -5.66 8.33
CA SER A 170 28.46 -5.52 8.11
C SER A 170 27.75 -5.45 9.46
N GLU A 171 27.01 -4.38 9.69
CA GLU A 171 26.17 -4.17 10.86
C GLU A 171 24.72 -4.39 10.45
N GLU A 172 24.07 -5.36 11.04
CA GLU A 172 22.70 -5.77 10.69
C GLU A 172 21.76 -5.57 11.88
N ALA A 173 20.56 -5.07 11.61
CA ALA A 173 19.43 -5.13 12.52
C ALA A 173 18.22 -5.75 11.84
N GLU A 174 17.44 -6.49 12.60
CA GLU A 174 16.14 -7.01 12.20
C GLU A 174 15.11 -6.73 13.28
N THR A 175 13.92 -6.28 12.85
CA THR A 175 12.77 -6.05 13.72
C THR A 175 11.54 -6.78 13.18
N GLY A 176 10.74 -7.31 14.11
CA GLY A 176 9.43 -7.87 13.84
C GLY A 176 8.37 -7.10 14.60
N LEU A 177 7.31 -6.68 13.90
CA LEU A 177 6.16 -5.97 14.46
C LEU A 177 4.91 -6.80 14.20
N VAL A 178 4.06 -6.90 15.21
CA VAL A 178 2.72 -7.48 15.06
C VAL A 178 1.72 -6.40 15.40
N PHE A 179 0.89 -6.01 14.42
CA PHE A 179 -0.24 -5.10 14.65
C PHE A 179 -1.55 -5.81 14.35
N ARG A 180 -2.57 -5.49 15.12
CA ARG A 180 -3.95 -5.93 14.92
C ARG A 180 -4.81 -4.69 14.74
N LEU A 181 -5.66 -4.73 13.72
CA LEU A 181 -6.71 -3.74 13.51
C LEU A 181 -7.97 -4.24 14.21
N LEU A 182 -8.42 -3.50 15.20
CA LEU A 182 -9.64 -3.78 15.94
C LEU A 182 -10.74 -2.84 15.47
N GLU A 183 -11.91 -3.37 15.23
CA GLU A 183 -13.14 -2.58 15.08
C GLU A 183 -13.55 -2.06 16.46
N PHE A 184 -13.80 -0.78 16.54
CA PHE A 184 -14.15 -0.13 17.80
C PHE A 184 -15.61 0.35 17.74
N PRO A 185 -16.40 0.22 18.80
CA PRO A 185 -16.02 -0.19 20.16
C PRO A 185 -16.03 -1.70 20.43
N GLU A 186 -16.46 -2.57 19.52
CA GLU A 186 -16.69 -4.01 19.78
C GLU A 186 -15.40 -4.78 20.10
N GLY A 187 -14.24 -4.29 19.62
CA GLY A 187 -12.94 -4.91 19.83
C GLY A 187 -12.70 -6.17 18.97
N ARG A 188 -13.50 -6.36 17.90
CA ARG A 188 -13.32 -7.46 16.97
C ARG A 188 -12.07 -7.27 16.14
N ILE A 189 -11.25 -8.31 16.01
CA ILE A 189 -10.07 -8.27 15.13
C ILE A 189 -10.53 -8.34 13.68
N GLN A 190 -10.36 -7.26 12.94
CA GLN A 190 -10.63 -7.21 11.50
C GLN A 190 -9.47 -7.77 10.70
N LYS A 191 -8.23 -7.48 11.13
CA LYS A 191 -7.02 -7.92 10.44
C LYS A 191 -5.82 -7.94 11.38
N ALA A 192 -4.87 -8.83 11.10
CA ALA A 192 -3.57 -8.87 11.74
C ALA A 192 -2.46 -8.68 10.70
N PHE A 193 -1.45 -7.90 11.05
CA PHE A 193 -0.28 -7.60 10.22
C PHE A 193 0.96 -8.14 10.92
N ASN A 194 1.77 -8.90 10.18
CA ASN A 194 3.08 -9.36 10.62
C ASN A 194 4.14 -8.73 9.73
N MET A 195 4.87 -7.78 10.28
CA MET A 195 5.79 -6.91 9.54
C MET A 195 7.22 -7.20 9.96
N ILE A 196 8.07 -7.52 9.01
CA ILE A 196 9.48 -7.79 9.25
C ILE A 196 10.31 -6.80 8.43
N GLY A 197 11.28 -6.18 9.09
CA GLY A 197 12.22 -5.28 8.45
C GLY A 197 13.66 -5.60 8.81
N ARG A 198 14.54 -5.46 7.83
CA ARG A 198 15.97 -5.72 7.97
C ARG A 198 16.75 -4.53 7.43
N GLN A 199 17.73 -4.05 8.18
CA GLN A 199 18.68 -3.02 7.77
C GLN A 199 20.09 -3.53 7.89
N ILE A 200 20.90 -3.31 6.86
CA ILE A 200 22.32 -3.64 6.85
C ILE A 200 23.10 -2.40 6.46
N ASN A 201 24.13 -2.10 7.23
CA ASN A 201 25.13 -1.08 6.91
C ASN A 201 26.47 -1.75 6.71
N TYR A 202 27.26 -1.25 5.77
CA TYR A 202 28.61 -1.72 5.52
C TYR A 202 29.59 -0.58 5.77
N ARG A 203 30.73 -0.90 6.41
CA ARG A 203 31.86 0.02 6.55
C ARG A 203 33.18 -0.70 6.46
N GLU A 204 34.20 -0.05 5.96
CA GLU A 204 35.57 -0.55 6.01
C GLU A 204 36.10 -0.49 7.44
N VAL A 205 36.89 -1.49 7.81
CA VAL A 205 37.51 -1.60 9.14
C VAL A 205 38.93 -2.13 9.01
N SER A 206 39.79 -1.77 9.95
CA SER A 206 41.18 -2.19 9.96
C SER A 206 41.36 -3.58 10.58
N SER A 207 40.49 -3.96 11.52
CA SER A 207 40.58 -5.21 12.24
C SER A 207 39.23 -5.78 12.64
N GLN A 208 39.21 -7.05 13.03
CA GLN A 208 38.00 -7.69 13.59
C GLN A 208 37.50 -7.01 14.87
N TYR A 209 38.41 -6.45 15.68
CA TYR A 209 38.06 -5.76 16.93
C TYR A 209 37.28 -4.45 16.70
N ASP A 210 37.45 -3.84 15.51
CA ASP A 210 36.73 -2.64 15.11
C ASP A 210 35.33 -2.94 14.60
N CYS A 211 35.02 -4.22 14.31
CA CYS A 211 33.72 -4.65 13.81
C CYS A 211 32.73 -4.89 14.97
N ARG A 212 32.00 -3.85 15.31
CA ARG A 212 30.95 -3.86 16.34
C ARG A 212 29.83 -2.90 15.93
N ILE A 213 28.62 -3.14 16.45
CA ILE A 213 27.49 -2.22 16.23
C ILE A 213 27.82 -0.85 16.85
N GLN A 214 27.81 0.18 16.03
CA GLN A 214 28.10 1.55 16.49
C GLN A 214 26.84 2.24 17.03
N ASP A 215 25.72 2.13 16.31
CA ASP A 215 24.44 2.71 16.67
C ASP A 215 23.32 1.68 16.56
N PRO A 216 23.09 0.86 17.61
CA PRO A 216 22.04 -0.14 17.58
C PRO A 216 20.65 0.46 17.47
N CYS A 217 20.40 1.61 18.12
CA CYS A 217 19.07 2.23 18.09
C CYS A 217 18.73 2.81 16.72
N GLY A 218 19.66 3.53 16.10
CA GLY A 218 19.44 4.05 14.75
C GLY A 218 19.26 2.94 13.70
N LEU A 219 20.02 1.85 13.84
CA LEU A 219 19.92 0.73 12.94
C LEU A 219 18.57 -0.02 13.09
N LEU A 220 18.10 -0.23 14.33
CA LEU A 220 16.80 -0.84 14.62
C LEU A 220 15.64 0.04 14.16
N ASN A 221 15.74 1.37 14.32
CA ASN A 221 14.69 2.29 13.85
C ASN A 221 14.55 2.26 12.32
N LYS A 222 15.66 2.16 11.57
CA LYS A 222 15.61 1.96 10.13
C LYS A 222 15.00 0.60 9.74
N ALA A 223 15.23 -0.43 10.53
CA ALA A 223 14.61 -1.73 10.32
C ALA A 223 13.08 -1.66 10.57
N ILE A 224 12.61 -0.93 11.60
CA ILE A 224 11.17 -0.67 11.83
C ILE A 224 10.54 0.06 10.64
N GLU A 225 11.18 1.13 10.16
CA GLU A 225 10.72 1.87 8.99
C GLU A 225 10.54 0.94 7.79
N LYS A 226 11.54 0.07 7.52
CA LYS A 226 11.45 -0.93 6.46
C LYS A 226 10.35 -1.94 6.68
N ALA A 227 10.14 -2.42 7.91
CA ALA A 227 9.05 -3.35 8.23
C ALA A 227 7.68 -2.78 7.84
N ILE A 228 7.42 -1.54 8.19
CA ILE A 228 6.17 -0.85 7.87
C ILE A 228 6.06 -0.55 6.38
N ASN A 229 7.14 -0.06 5.75
CA ASN A 229 7.17 0.21 4.30
C ASN A 229 6.96 -1.05 3.46
N ASN A 230 7.50 -2.20 3.87
CA ASN A 230 7.26 -3.48 3.20
C ASN A 230 5.79 -3.92 3.24
N SER A 231 5.07 -3.52 4.29
CA SER A 231 3.65 -3.84 4.48
C SER A 231 2.71 -2.69 4.07
N LYS A 232 3.25 -1.59 3.55
CA LYS A 232 2.51 -0.36 3.24
C LYS A 232 1.26 -0.61 2.41
N ASN A 233 1.38 -1.34 1.31
CA ASN A 233 0.24 -1.58 0.42
C ASN A 233 -0.83 -2.45 1.08
N GLU A 234 -0.43 -3.40 1.91
CA GLU A 234 -1.36 -4.23 2.68
C GLU A 234 -2.13 -3.39 3.70
N ILE A 235 -1.44 -2.48 4.40
CA ILE A 235 -2.04 -1.55 5.37
C ILE A 235 -3.05 -0.63 4.66
N ILE A 236 -2.64 0.01 3.57
CA ILE A 236 -3.47 0.97 2.83
C ILE A 236 -4.69 0.29 2.21
N ASN A 237 -4.54 -0.90 1.63
CA ASN A 237 -5.63 -1.66 1.03
C ASN A 237 -6.67 -2.17 2.06
N THR A 238 -6.38 -2.08 3.35
CA THR A 238 -7.36 -2.38 4.40
C THR A 238 -8.44 -1.30 4.50
N PHE A 239 -8.12 -0.08 4.06
CA PHE A 239 -9.04 1.06 4.02
C PHE A 239 -9.19 1.57 2.58
N PRO A 240 -9.85 0.81 1.70
CA PRO A 240 -10.03 1.26 0.33
C PRO A 240 -10.92 2.49 0.28
N VAL A 241 -10.59 3.43 -0.58
CA VAL A 241 -11.47 4.56 -0.88
C VAL A 241 -12.45 4.12 -1.96
N TYR A 242 -13.71 4.39 -1.72
CA TYR A 242 -14.80 4.10 -2.64
C TYR A 242 -15.23 5.36 -3.40
N GLY A 243 -15.63 5.16 -4.63
CA GLY A 243 -16.33 6.10 -5.48
C GLY A 243 -17.32 5.37 -6.36
N TYR A 244 -17.82 6.01 -7.39
CA TYR A 244 -18.74 5.42 -8.34
C TYR A 244 -18.53 5.95 -9.76
N ILE A 245 -19.05 5.22 -10.73
CA ILE A 245 -19.05 5.60 -12.14
C ILE A 245 -20.29 6.47 -12.39
N TYR A 246 -20.07 7.73 -12.75
CA TYR A 246 -21.17 8.64 -13.06
C TYR A 246 -21.44 8.79 -14.55
N LYS A 247 -20.53 8.32 -15.42
CA LYS A 247 -20.65 8.37 -16.88
C LYS A 247 -19.75 7.33 -17.51
N THR A 248 -20.20 6.72 -18.60
CA THR A 248 -19.37 5.86 -19.47
C THR A 248 -19.38 6.38 -20.90
N MET A 249 -18.30 6.14 -21.64
CA MET A 249 -18.19 6.46 -23.05
C MET A 249 -17.55 5.28 -23.79
N THR A 250 -17.97 5.09 -25.06
CA THR A 250 -17.49 4.01 -25.94
C THR A 250 -16.76 4.62 -27.13
N ASN A 251 -15.65 4.01 -27.52
CA ASN A 251 -14.88 4.42 -28.69
C ASN A 251 -15.70 4.14 -29.97
N ARG A 252 -15.81 5.13 -30.86
CA ARG A 252 -16.58 5.04 -32.11
C ARG A 252 -16.01 4.00 -33.08
N LYS A 253 -14.70 3.80 -33.06
CA LYS A 253 -13.98 2.89 -33.96
C LYS A 253 -13.88 1.48 -33.40
N ASN A 254 -13.82 1.36 -32.07
CA ASN A 254 -13.70 0.07 -31.38
C ASN A 254 -14.67 0.02 -30.17
N PRO A 255 -15.85 -0.60 -30.32
CA PRO A 255 -16.83 -0.69 -29.24
C PRO A 255 -16.36 -1.44 -27.98
N GLN A 256 -15.28 -2.23 -28.05
CA GLN A 256 -14.67 -2.89 -26.92
C GLN A 256 -13.83 -1.93 -26.06
N GLU A 257 -13.40 -0.82 -26.62
CA GLU A 257 -12.69 0.22 -25.89
C GLU A 257 -13.69 1.16 -25.22
N ARG A 258 -13.76 1.11 -23.91
CA ARG A 258 -14.66 1.94 -23.11
C ARG A 258 -13.90 2.63 -22.00
N VAL A 259 -14.41 3.79 -21.62
CA VAL A 259 -13.90 4.56 -20.48
C VAL A 259 -15.03 4.89 -19.53
N ALA A 260 -14.69 4.93 -18.24
CA ALA A 260 -15.57 5.35 -17.17
C ALA A 260 -15.07 6.66 -16.56
N PHE A 261 -15.99 7.58 -16.31
CA PHE A 261 -15.74 8.76 -15.49
C PHE A 261 -16.13 8.42 -14.05
N ILE A 262 -15.17 8.50 -13.15
CA ILE A 262 -15.32 8.07 -11.77
C ILE A 262 -15.14 9.23 -10.79
N THR A 263 -15.75 9.11 -9.62
CA THR A 263 -15.66 10.12 -8.55
C THR A 263 -14.44 9.93 -7.65
N LEU A 264 -13.38 9.28 -8.12
CA LEU A 264 -12.09 9.19 -7.45
C LEU A 264 -11.06 10.06 -8.16
N GLY A 265 -10.25 10.79 -7.40
CA GLY A 265 -9.23 11.69 -7.89
C GLY A 265 -7.92 11.62 -7.11
N THR A 266 -7.03 12.60 -7.32
CA THR A 266 -5.73 12.63 -6.65
C THR A 266 -5.84 12.81 -5.14
N SER A 267 -6.91 13.44 -4.63
CA SER A 267 -7.19 13.56 -3.18
C SER A 267 -7.55 12.22 -2.53
N ASP A 268 -7.91 11.21 -3.34
CA ASP A 268 -8.20 9.85 -2.91
C ASP A 268 -6.97 8.92 -3.03
N GLY A 269 -5.79 9.49 -3.29
CA GLY A 269 -4.52 8.77 -3.37
C GLY A 269 -4.27 8.07 -4.72
N ILE A 270 -5.13 8.25 -5.73
CA ILE A 270 -4.91 7.67 -7.07
C ILE A 270 -4.01 8.56 -7.94
N LYS A 271 -3.30 7.91 -8.85
CA LYS A 271 -2.41 8.53 -9.83
C LYS A 271 -2.66 7.95 -11.21
N ALA A 272 -2.20 8.62 -12.25
CA ALA A 272 -2.21 8.05 -13.59
C ALA A 272 -1.51 6.68 -13.60
N GLY A 273 -2.13 5.68 -14.23
CA GLY A 273 -1.69 4.28 -14.23
C GLY A 273 -2.12 3.47 -13.00
N SER A 274 -2.74 4.07 -11.97
CA SER A 274 -3.33 3.31 -10.86
C SER A 274 -4.45 2.40 -11.35
N MET A 275 -4.57 1.22 -10.74
CA MET A 275 -5.70 0.30 -10.97
C MET A 275 -6.78 0.52 -9.93
N VAL A 276 -8.04 0.43 -10.37
CA VAL A 276 -9.23 0.46 -9.51
C VAL A 276 -10.09 -0.76 -9.81
N GLU A 277 -10.65 -1.36 -8.77
CA GLU A 277 -11.63 -2.44 -8.90
C GLU A 277 -13.01 -1.85 -9.10
N ILE A 278 -13.81 -2.45 -10.00
CA ILE A 278 -15.19 -2.09 -10.26
C ILE A 278 -16.10 -3.09 -9.56
N ILE A 279 -17.05 -2.58 -8.78
CA ILE A 279 -17.87 -3.38 -7.88
C ILE A 279 -19.34 -3.14 -8.20
N GLU A 280 -20.09 -4.24 -8.29
CA GLU A 280 -21.54 -4.24 -8.30
C GLU A 280 -22.04 -4.53 -6.88
N PHE A 281 -22.92 -3.69 -6.36
CA PHE A 281 -23.65 -3.93 -5.12
C PHE A 281 -25.04 -4.45 -5.45
N ILE A 282 -25.42 -5.54 -4.81
CA ILE A 282 -26.72 -6.20 -4.96
C ILE A 282 -27.43 -6.09 -3.61
N LYS A 283 -28.63 -5.52 -3.64
CA LYS A 283 -29.50 -5.43 -2.48
C LYS A 283 -30.57 -6.51 -2.60
N GLU A 284 -30.61 -7.41 -1.62
CA GLU A 284 -31.58 -8.49 -1.52
C GLU A 284 -32.32 -8.38 -0.18
N THR A 285 -33.58 -8.77 -0.11
CA THR A 285 -34.32 -8.81 1.15
C THR A 285 -34.27 -10.22 1.72
N ASP A 286 -33.78 -10.39 2.95
CA ASP A 286 -33.88 -11.64 3.68
C ASP A 286 -35.36 -11.98 3.94
N PRO A 287 -35.90 -13.05 3.36
CA PRO A 287 -37.33 -13.36 3.48
C PRO A 287 -37.72 -13.80 4.89
N ILE A 288 -36.76 -14.19 5.74
CA ILE A 288 -37.03 -14.63 7.13
C ILE A 288 -37.00 -13.48 8.10
N LYS A 289 -35.98 -12.61 7.97
CA LYS A 289 -35.76 -11.49 8.89
C LYS A 289 -36.40 -10.20 8.41
N ASN A 290 -36.87 -10.15 7.17
CA ASN A 290 -37.36 -8.96 6.50
C ASN A 290 -36.40 -7.76 6.58
N THR A 291 -35.10 -8.05 6.49
CA THR A 291 -34.01 -7.07 6.51
C THR A 291 -33.27 -7.08 5.19
N ASP A 292 -32.75 -5.92 4.79
CA ASP A 292 -31.93 -5.84 3.58
C ASP A 292 -30.55 -6.45 3.80
N ILE A 293 -30.15 -7.32 2.88
CA ILE A 293 -28.80 -7.89 2.77
C ILE A 293 -28.13 -7.19 1.59
N ILE A 294 -26.97 -6.57 1.83
CA ILE A 294 -26.15 -5.96 0.77
C ILE A 294 -24.96 -6.86 0.53
N THR A 295 -24.88 -7.41 -0.68
CA THR A 295 -23.74 -8.16 -1.15
C THR A 295 -22.94 -7.35 -2.16
N SER A 296 -21.65 -7.64 -2.31
CA SER A 296 -20.81 -6.98 -3.30
C SER A 296 -20.02 -7.99 -4.11
N LYS A 297 -19.86 -7.70 -5.41
CA LYS A 297 -19.11 -8.53 -6.34
C LYS A 297 -18.17 -7.67 -7.17
N ILE A 298 -16.91 -8.06 -7.27
CA ILE A 298 -15.96 -7.45 -8.22
C ILE A 298 -16.35 -7.93 -9.62
N ILE A 299 -16.67 -7.00 -10.51
CA ILE A 299 -17.10 -7.27 -11.89
C ILE A 299 -16.06 -6.90 -12.92
N GLY A 300 -15.02 -6.16 -12.52
CA GLY A 300 -13.94 -5.76 -13.40
C GLY A 300 -12.90 -4.88 -12.74
N GLU A 301 -11.93 -4.48 -13.53
CA GLU A 301 -10.87 -3.54 -13.18
C GLU A 301 -10.74 -2.49 -14.28
N CYS A 302 -10.25 -1.32 -13.92
CA CYS A 302 -9.90 -0.29 -14.88
C CYS A 302 -8.63 0.46 -14.47
N THR A 303 -7.97 1.07 -15.44
CA THR A 303 -6.70 1.80 -15.22
C THR A 303 -6.91 3.29 -15.38
N ILE A 304 -6.43 4.07 -14.41
CA ILE A 304 -6.57 5.54 -14.42
C ILE A 304 -5.75 6.15 -15.55
N SER A 305 -6.43 6.93 -16.38
CA SER A 305 -5.80 7.71 -17.45
C SER A 305 -5.09 8.95 -16.89
N GLU A 306 -4.02 9.38 -17.56
CA GLU A 306 -3.41 10.70 -17.33
C GLU A 306 -4.34 11.83 -17.79
N THR A 307 -5.20 11.56 -18.77
CA THR A 307 -6.17 12.51 -19.29
C THR A 307 -7.27 12.79 -18.27
N ASP A 308 -7.56 14.05 -18.01
CA ASP A 308 -8.66 14.52 -17.12
C ASP A 308 -8.58 13.98 -15.70
N LEU A 309 -7.37 13.87 -15.15
CA LEU A 309 -7.13 13.50 -13.75
C LEU A 309 -7.16 14.76 -12.87
N HIS A 310 -8.21 14.87 -12.06
CA HIS A 310 -8.45 15.98 -11.13
C HIS A 310 -8.38 15.52 -9.66
N ASN A 311 -8.59 16.46 -8.74
CA ASN A 311 -8.53 16.16 -7.31
C ASN A 311 -9.65 15.20 -6.87
N ASP A 312 -10.86 15.34 -7.43
CA ASP A 312 -12.08 14.66 -7.01
C ASP A 312 -12.64 13.66 -8.02
N ARG A 313 -12.04 13.60 -9.23
CA ARG A 313 -12.53 12.77 -10.34
C ARG A 313 -11.41 12.40 -11.30
N SER A 314 -11.63 11.35 -12.07
CA SER A 314 -10.71 10.90 -13.11
C SER A 314 -11.42 10.08 -14.19
N ILE A 315 -10.69 9.81 -15.27
CA ILE A 315 -11.10 8.86 -16.30
C ILE A 315 -10.39 7.54 -16.06
N CYS A 316 -11.16 6.46 -16.11
CA CYS A 316 -10.68 5.11 -15.96
C CYS A 316 -10.92 4.33 -17.26
N ILE A 317 -9.85 3.73 -17.83
CA ILE A 317 -9.91 2.88 -19.02
C ILE A 317 -10.35 1.48 -18.58
N ILE A 318 -11.51 1.06 -19.05
CA ILE A 318 -12.08 -0.25 -18.71
C ILE A 318 -11.36 -1.31 -19.54
N GLY A 319 -10.93 -2.41 -18.90
CA GLY A 319 -10.35 -3.55 -19.60
C GLY A 319 -11.36 -4.18 -20.58
N GLU A 320 -10.90 -4.63 -21.74
CA GLU A 320 -11.75 -5.17 -22.82
C GLU A 320 -12.66 -6.30 -22.35
N ASP A 321 -12.17 -7.18 -21.46
CA ASP A 321 -12.94 -8.29 -20.89
C ASP A 321 -14.13 -7.85 -20.04
N TYR A 322 -14.15 -6.60 -19.62
CA TYR A 322 -15.15 -6.01 -18.73
C TYR A 322 -16.06 -4.99 -19.42
N ALA A 323 -15.75 -4.64 -20.68
CA ALA A 323 -16.43 -3.58 -21.41
C ALA A 323 -17.96 -3.74 -21.42
N ASN A 324 -18.46 -4.96 -21.58
CA ASN A 324 -19.90 -5.27 -21.65
C ASN A 324 -20.59 -5.44 -20.27
N LYS A 325 -19.82 -5.39 -19.17
CA LYS A 325 -20.33 -5.62 -17.80
C LYS A 325 -20.35 -4.34 -16.95
N VAL A 326 -19.62 -3.31 -17.39
CA VAL A 326 -19.42 -2.08 -16.61
C VAL A 326 -20.34 -0.98 -17.13
N PHE A 327 -21.12 -0.40 -16.20
CA PHE A 327 -22.11 0.63 -16.51
C PHE A 327 -22.05 1.77 -15.49
N THR A 328 -22.70 2.88 -15.81
CA THR A 328 -22.96 3.98 -14.87
C THR A 328 -23.67 3.46 -13.62
N GLY A 329 -23.32 3.93 -12.44
CA GLY A 329 -23.88 3.48 -11.17
C GLY A 329 -23.14 2.31 -10.51
N HIS A 330 -22.16 1.68 -11.17
CA HIS A 330 -21.27 0.76 -10.45
C HIS A 330 -20.32 1.53 -9.52
N ALA A 331 -20.02 0.92 -8.38
CA ALA A 331 -19.02 1.46 -7.47
C ALA A 331 -17.60 1.15 -7.96
N VAL A 332 -16.65 1.95 -7.55
CA VAL A 332 -15.22 1.73 -7.77
C VAL A 332 -14.49 1.78 -6.44
N LYS A 333 -13.41 1.02 -6.33
CA LYS A 333 -12.60 0.91 -5.11
C LYS A 333 -11.12 0.99 -5.46
N THR A 334 -10.37 1.79 -4.72
CA THR A 334 -8.91 1.87 -4.89
C THR A 334 -8.24 0.52 -4.60
N LYS A 335 -7.22 0.20 -5.40
CA LYS A 335 -6.38 -0.99 -5.23
C LYS A 335 -4.92 -0.59 -5.40
N PHE A 336 -4.19 -0.54 -4.31
CA PHE A 336 -2.77 -0.24 -4.34
C PHE A 336 -1.97 -1.53 -4.58
N GLN A 337 -1.22 -1.56 -5.68
CA GLN A 337 -0.36 -2.68 -6.04
C GLN A 337 1.10 -2.31 -5.87
N GLU A 338 1.92 -3.29 -5.49
CA GLU A 338 3.37 -3.14 -5.53
C GLU A 338 3.83 -3.05 -6.98
N SER A 339 4.68 -2.08 -7.26
CA SER A 339 5.35 -2.06 -8.56
C SER A 339 6.23 -3.30 -8.71
N PHE A 340 6.46 -3.73 -9.96
CA PHE A 340 7.34 -4.88 -10.27
C PHE A 340 8.72 -4.73 -9.61
N TRP A 341 9.27 -3.53 -9.62
CA TRP A 341 10.57 -3.23 -9.00
C TRP A 341 10.57 -3.35 -7.47
N GLN A 342 9.48 -2.98 -6.82
CA GLN A 342 9.33 -3.16 -5.37
C GLN A 342 9.27 -4.63 -4.95
N ARG A 343 8.74 -5.51 -5.81
CA ARG A 343 8.72 -6.96 -5.56
C ARG A 343 10.11 -7.62 -5.69
N LEU A 344 10.99 -7.06 -6.53
CA LEU A 344 12.35 -7.59 -6.72
C LEU A 344 13.34 -7.15 -5.64
N THR A 345 13.01 -6.14 -4.83
CA THR A 345 13.89 -5.57 -3.80
C THR A 345 13.50 -6.02 -2.37
N LYS A 346 12.47 -6.83 -2.22
CA LYS A 346 12.12 -7.55 -0.99
C LYS A 346 12.91 -8.86 -0.90
#